data_ded3d8ccb784c97860c58b20f020676f
#
_entry.id   ded3d8ccb784c97860c58b20f020676f
#
_cell.length_a   1.000
_cell.length_b   1.000
_cell.length_c   1.000
_cell.angle_alpha   90.00
_cell.angle_beta   90.00
_cell.angle_gamma   90.00
#
_symmetry.space_group_name_H-M   'P 1'
#
loop_
_entity.id
_entity.type
_entity.pdbx_description
1 polymer ?
#
loop_
_entity_poly.entity_id
_entity_poly.type
_entity_poly.pdbx_seq_one_letter_code
_entity_poly.pdbx_strand_id
1 'polypeptide(L)'
;MGGEIDKNSPKYQEIEEITTKWKDKYDVLLTNKKNLMTCPGDISLVYTSKFYQPSAEEFDESFIFVGPSIAKRHNIEHIPFKVQHDTKLIFISMGTVFNQQPELYTTCFEAFRESPYTVILAVGKQTDIHQFDDIPSNFRVHQYVPQLEILEQADVFITHGGMNSSSEALYFGVPLVVIPVMGDQPIVANQIEKLGAGLQLNRLNLDAPTLRNTTEQVLSNTSFKNKSSLVGKSLREVGGYKKAVEVILQFKETTCV
;
A
#
# COMPACT_ATOMS: atom_id res chain seq x y z
N MET A 1 -5.02 17.76 -6.82
CA MET A 1 -5.98 18.87 -6.90
C MET A 1 -6.65 19.00 -5.54
N GLY A 2 -6.20 19.93 -4.71
CA GLY A 2 -6.85 20.26 -3.45
C GLY A 2 -8.10 21.09 -3.76
N GLY A 3 -9.27 20.47 -3.74
CA GLY A 3 -10.52 21.20 -3.82
C GLY A 3 -10.57 22.24 -2.69
N GLU A 4 -10.98 23.47 -2.99
CA GLU A 4 -11.26 24.48 -1.98
C GLU A 4 -12.32 23.92 -1.02
N ILE A 5 -11.99 23.92 0.27
CA ILE A 5 -12.92 23.48 1.30
C ILE A 5 -14.01 24.57 1.41
N ASP A 6 -15.24 24.19 1.13
CA ASP A 6 -16.39 25.08 1.33
C ASP A 6 -16.54 25.43 2.82
N LYS A 7 -16.15 26.67 3.15
CA LYS A 7 -16.18 27.19 4.53
C LYS A 7 -17.58 27.29 5.11
N ASN A 8 -18.63 27.22 4.28
CA ASN A 8 -20.02 27.26 4.69
C ASN A 8 -20.63 25.88 4.91
N SER A 9 -19.86 24.80 4.63
CA SER A 9 -20.34 23.44 4.85
C SER A 9 -20.54 23.13 6.33
N PRO A 10 -21.58 22.37 6.72
CA PRO A 10 -21.80 21.95 8.10
C PRO A 10 -20.57 21.24 8.72
N LYS A 11 -19.87 20.42 7.91
CA LYS A 11 -18.62 19.76 8.34
C LYS A 11 -17.50 20.74 8.66
N TYR A 12 -17.41 21.84 7.92
CA TYR A 12 -16.39 22.85 8.22
C TYR A 12 -16.70 23.59 9.51
N GLN A 13 -17.98 23.89 9.77
CA GLN A 13 -18.42 24.51 11.01
C GLN A 13 -18.19 23.60 12.24
N GLU A 14 -18.44 22.30 12.10
CA GLU A 14 -18.15 21.30 13.14
C GLU A 14 -16.64 21.24 13.46
N ILE A 15 -15.78 21.27 12.44
CA ILE A 15 -14.33 21.34 12.62
C ILE A 15 -13.91 22.64 13.33
N GLU A 16 -14.55 23.78 13.02
CA GLU A 16 -14.31 25.05 13.70
C GLU A 16 -14.62 24.96 15.19
N GLU A 17 -15.77 24.40 15.55
CA GLU A 17 -16.17 24.22 16.95
C GLU A 17 -15.21 23.30 17.71
N ILE A 18 -14.81 22.17 17.09
CA ILE A 18 -13.86 21.23 17.70
C ILE A 18 -12.50 21.90 17.91
N THR A 19 -12.00 22.62 16.91
CA THR A 19 -10.69 23.29 17.01
C THR A 19 -10.68 24.41 18.03
N THR A 20 -11.80 25.13 18.17
CA THR A 20 -11.98 26.16 19.22
C THR A 20 -11.97 25.52 20.61
N LYS A 21 -12.72 24.45 20.82
CA LYS A 21 -12.72 23.69 22.09
C LYS A 21 -11.32 23.16 22.47
N TRP A 22 -10.54 22.71 21.48
CA TRP A 22 -9.18 22.23 21.73
C TRP A 22 -8.23 23.36 22.10
N LYS A 23 -8.36 24.51 21.42
CA LYS A 23 -7.59 25.71 21.79
C LYS A 23 -7.84 26.09 23.21
N ASP A 24 -9.11 26.19 23.62
CA ASP A 24 -9.50 26.63 24.98
C ASP A 24 -9.08 25.62 26.07
N LYS A 25 -9.10 24.34 25.76
CA LYS A 25 -8.80 23.26 26.71
C LYS A 25 -7.32 22.92 26.83
N TYR A 26 -6.57 23.01 25.72
CA TYR A 26 -5.20 22.48 25.62
C TYR A 26 -4.17 23.53 25.21
N ASP A 27 -4.59 24.80 25.01
CA ASP A 27 -3.76 25.89 24.46
C ASP A 27 -3.04 25.58 23.15
N VAL A 28 -3.68 24.76 22.33
CA VAL A 28 -3.15 24.33 21.02
C VAL A 28 -3.68 25.26 19.93
N LEU A 29 -2.80 26.09 19.35
CA LEU A 29 -3.11 26.92 18.20
C LEU A 29 -3.01 26.09 16.90
N LEU A 30 -4.17 25.67 16.38
CA LEU A 30 -4.24 25.12 15.03
C LEU A 30 -4.28 26.26 14.00
N THR A 31 -3.10 26.74 13.61
CA THR A 31 -2.93 27.89 12.71
C THR A 31 -3.39 27.63 11.28
N ASN A 32 -3.54 26.35 10.88
CA ASN A 32 -4.05 25.98 9.57
C ASN A 32 -4.81 24.64 9.65
N LYS A 33 -6.11 24.67 9.33
CA LYS A 33 -6.97 23.47 9.35
C LYS A 33 -6.55 22.37 8.38
N LYS A 34 -5.82 22.72 7.31
CA LYS A 34 -5.17 21.72 6.43
C LYS A 34 -4.10 20.91 7.17
N ASN A 35 -3.55 21.45 8.26
CA ASN A 35 -2.52 20.80 9.07
C ASN A 35 -3.07 19.93 10.20
N LEU A 36 -4.40 19.79 10.34
CA LEU A 36 -4.99 18.92 11.37
C LEU A 36 -4.51 17.46 11.26
N MET A 37 -4.21 17.02 10.03
CA MET A 37 -3.69 15.68 9.72
C MET A 37 -2.16 15.65 9.56
N THR A 38 -1.51 16.80 9.54
CA THR A 38 -0.08 16.96 9.21
C THR A 38 0.61 17.92 10.16
N CYS A 39 0.23 17.94 11.46
CA CYS A 39 0.99 18.70 12.46
C CYS A 39 2.39 18.08 12.58
N PRO A 40 3.44 18.65 11.94
CA PRO A 40 4.79 18.18 12.16
C PRO A 40 5.16 18.50 13.62
N GLY A 41 5.73 17.50 14.31
CA GLY A 41 6.42 17.74 15.56
C GLY A 41 7.81 18.33 15.32
N ASP A 42 8.63 18.39 16.36
CA ASP A 42 10.04 18.77 16.22
C ASP A 42 10.80 17.80 15.31
N ILE A 43 10.38 16.54 15.29
CA ILE A 43 10.80 15.53 14.30
C ILE A 43 9.59 14.76 13.77
N SER A 44 9.66 14.33 12.51
CA SER A 44 8.65 13.50 11.84
C SER A 44 9.29 12.26 11.26
N LEU A 45 8.86 11.07 11.72
CA LEU A 45 9.37 9.81 11.19
C LEU A 45 8.57 9.39 9.94
N VAL A 46 9.27 9.27 8.82
CA VAL A 46 8.66 8.92 7.53
C VAL A 46 8.97 7.46 7.20
N TYR A 47 7.95 6.59 7.22
CA TYR A 47 8.10 5.15 7.05
C TYR A 47 8.23 4.72 5.59
N THR A 48 9.12 5.39 4.86
CA THR A 48 9.53 5.06 3.49
C THR A 48 10.99 5.46 3.27
N SER A 49 11.53 5.28 2.05
CA SER A 49 12.84 5.81 1.66
C SER A 49 12.68 7.11 0.87
N LYS A 50 13.70 7.99 0.90
CA LYS A 50 13.73 9.19 0.04
C LYS A 50 13.62 8.84 -1.46
N PHE A 51 14.15 7.68 -1.86
CA PHE A 51 14.09 7.22 -3.25
C PHE A 51 12.67 6.88 -3.71
N TYR A 52 11.85 6.32 -2.81
CA TYR A 52 10.46 5.95 -3.12
C TYR A 52 9.48 7.11 -2.89
N GLN A 53 9.80 8.05 -2.01
CA GLN A 53 8.94 9.19 -1.69
C GLN A 53 8.85 10.16 -2.88
N PRO A 54 7.63 10.48 -3.39
CA PRO A 54 7.47 11.58 -4.34
C PRO A 54 7.90 12.92 -3.72
N SER A 55 8.53 13.80 -4.51
CA SER A 55 8.99 15.13 -4.06
C SER A 55 9.80 15.09 -2.77
N ALA A 56 10.68 14.08 -2.60
CA ALA A 56 11.45 13.91 -1.36
C ALA A 56 12.37 15.10 -1.05
N GLU A 57 12.69 15.91 -2.04
CA GLU A 57 13.46 17.14 -1.95
C GLU A 57 12.72 18.30 -1.26
N GLU A 58 11.41 18.24 -1.15
CA GLU A 58 10.56 19.23 -0.46
C GLU A 58 10.54 19.04 1.07
N PHE A 59 11.08 17.92 1.57
CA PHE A 59 11.13 17.61 2.99
C PHE A 59 12.45 18.05 3.60
N ASP A 60 12.38 18.90 4.62
CA ASP A 60 13.55 19.39 5.37
C ASP A 60 14.10 18.32 6.34
N GLU A 61 15.09 18.69 7.15
CA GLU A 61 15.81 17.79 8.06
C GLU A 61 14.94 17.30 9.24
N SER A 62 13.81 17.94 9.53
CA SER A 62 12.87 17.47 10.56
C SER A 62 12.13 16.19 10.14
N PHE A 63 12.11 15.88 8.83
CA PHE A 63 11.52 14.66 8.29
C PHE A 63 12.58 13.57 8.13
N ILE A 64 12.58 12.61 9.03
CA ILE A 64 13.57 11.54 9.07
C ILE A 64 12.99 10.29 8.41
N PHE A 65 13.51 9.94 7.24
CA PHE A 65 13.13 8.75 6.51
C PHE A 65 13.71 7.51 7.19
N VAL A 66 12.86 6.62 7.67
CA VAL A 66 13.26 5.45 8.44
C VAL A 66 13.00 4.12 7.71
N GLY A 67 12.32 4.14 6.54
CA GLY A 67 11.94 2.92 5.83
C GLY A 67 10.68 2.28 6.41
N PRO A 68 10.08 1.30 5.71
CA PRO A 68 8.85 0.65 6.13
C PRO A 68 9.06 -0.19 7.41
N SER A 69 8.05 -0.23 8.28
CA SER A 69 8.06 -1.04 9.49
C SER A 69 7.66 -2.48 9.16
N ILE A 70 8.61 -3.27 8.64
CA ILE A 70 8.40 -4.67 8.29
C ILE A 70 9.05 -5.56 9.33
N ALA A 71 8.23 -6.37 10.02
CA ALA A 71 8.66 -7.35 11.01
C ALA A 71 7.84 -8.63 10.86
N LYS A 72 8.37 -9.77 11.32
CA LYS A 72 7.59 -11.00 11.42
C LYS A 72 6.36 -10.76 12.30
N ARG A 73 5.20 -11.01 11.74
CA ARG A 73 3.93 -10.92 12.48
C ARG A 73 3.72 -12.23 13.23
N HIS A 74 3.80 -12.20 14.56
CA HIS A 74 3.47 -13.36 15.40
C HIS A 74 1.94 -13.52 15.45
N ASN A 75 1.45 -14.76 15.57
CA ASN A 75 0.02 -15.11 15.69
C ASN A 75 -0.82 -14.95 14.40
N ILE A 76 -0.21 -15.07 13.23
CA ILE A 76 -0.96 -15.25 11.98
C ILE A 76 -1.02 -16.74 11.69
N GLU A 77 -2.23 -17.23 11.42
CA GLU A 77 -2.44 -18.61 11.00
C GLU A 77 -1.63 -18.87 9.71
N HIS A 78 -0.73 -19.83 9.79
CA HIS A 78 0.07 -20.22 8.63
C HIS A 78 -0.85 -20.91 7.62
N ILE A 79 -1.06 -20.28 6.49
CA ILE A 79 -1.81 -20.89 5.39
C ILE A 79 -0.80 -21.75 4.60
N PRO A 80 -0.93 -23.07 4.62
CA PRO A 80 -0.05 -23.90 3.83
C PRO A 80 -0.39 -23.72 2.35
N PHE A 81 0.41 -22.91 1.64
CA PHE A 81 0.34 -22.87 0.20
C PHE A 81 1.68 -23.34 -0.37
N LYS A 82 1.58 -24.25 -1.33
CA LYS A 82 2.74 -24.63 -2.13
C LYS A 82 2.55 -24.00 -3.50
N VAL A 83 3.44 -23.09 -3.86
CA VAL A 83 3.59 -22.74 -5.27
C VAL A 83 4.17 -23.96 -5.95
N GLN A 84 3.50 -24.46 -6.98
CA GLN A 84 4.06 -25.57 -7.75
C GLN A 84 5.37 -25.11 -8.40
N HIS A 85 6.39 -25.94 -8.35
CA HIS A 85 7.63 -25.69 -9.06
C HIS A 85 7.29 -25.35 -10.53
N ASP A 86 7.87 -24.26 -11.03
CA ASP A 86 7.69 -23.73 -12.39
C ASP A 86 6.39 -22.95 -12.67
N THR A 87 5.55 -22.66 -11.68
CA THR A 87 4.40 -21.76 -11.87
C THR A 87 4.67 -20.38 -11.25
N LYS A 88 4.22 -19.32 -11.94
CA LYS A 88 4.26 -17.95 -11.38
C LYS A 88 3.15 -17.76 -10.37
N LEU A 89 3.46 -17.04 -9.27
CA LEU A 89 2.51 -16.68 -8.24
C LEU A 89 2.02 -15.25 -8.43
N ILE A 90 0.73 -15.12 -8.68
CA ILE A 90 0.01 -13.84 -8.65
C ILE A 90 -0.62 -13.68 -7.27
N PHE A 91 -0.28 -12.63 -6.56
CA PHE A 91 -0.98 -12.25 -5.33
C PHE A 91 -1.94 -11.10 -5.62
N ILE A 92 -3.17 -11.16 -5.07
CA ILE A 92 -4.22 -10.13 -5.25
C ILE A 92 -4.75 -9.73 -3.88
N SER A 93 -4.70 -8.42 -3.56
CA SER A 93 -5.32 -7.87 -2.35
C SER A 93 -5.66 -6.39 -2.51
N MET A 94 -6.91 -6.05 -2.22
CA MET A 94 -7.41 -4.67 -2.26
C MET A 94 -7.34 -3.98 -0.88
N GLY A 95 -6.52 -4.52 0.03
CA GLY A 95 -6.30 -3.99 1.37
C GLY A 95 -7.41 -4.33 2.35
N THR A 96 -7.53 -3.53 3.45
CA THR A 96 -8.40 -3.86 4.58
C THR A 96 -9.67 -3.01 4.65
N VAL A 97 -9.73 -1.88 3.95
CA VAL A 97 -10.85 -0.91 4.05
C VAL A 97 -11.79 -1.00 2.85
N PHE A 98 -11.25 -1.00 1.63
CA PHE A 98 -12.03 -0.96 0.38
C PHE A 98 -12.00 -2.31 -0.36
N ASN A 99 -12.17 -3.40 0.37
CA ASN A 99 -12.07 -4.77 -0.15
C ASN A 99 -13.43 -5.43 -0.44
N GLN A 100 -14.56 -4.78 -0.17
CA GLN A 100 -15.87 -5.27 -0.58
C GLN A 100 -16.12 -4.95 -2.07
N GLN A 101 -15.51 -5.73 -2.95
CA GLN A 101 -15.53 -5.50 -4.40
C GLN A 101 -15.76 -6.80 -5.18
N PRO A 102 -16.95 -7.45 -5.02
CA PRO A 102 -17.22 -8.74 -5.65
C PRO A 102 -17.07 -8.70 -7.17
N GLU A 103 -17.47 -7.62 -7.84
CA GLU A 103 -17.34 -7.44 -9.29
C GLU A 103 -15.87 -7.46 -9.74
N LEU A 104 -14.98 -6.80 -8.98
CA LEU A 104 -13.54 -6.83 -9.28
C LEU A 104 -12.98 -8.25 -9.10
N TYR A 105 -13.41 -8.97 -8.08
CA TYR A 105 -12.95 -10.35 -7.85
C TYR A 105 -13.44 -11.29 -8.95
N THR A 106 -14.67 -11.11 -9.43
CA THR A 106 -15.18 -11.84 -10.63
C THR A 106 -14.33 -11.52 -11.85
N THR A 107 -13.98 -10.25 -12.08
CA THR A 107 -13.05 -9.87 -13.17
C THR A 107 -11.67 -10.55 -13.01
N CYS A 108 -11.16 -10.69 -11.77
CA CYS A 108 -9.92 -11.42 -11.52
C CYS A 108 -10.06 -12.92 -11.85
N PHE A 109 -11.19 -13.55 -11.50
CA PHE A 109 -11.45 -14.95 -11.85
C PHE A 109 -11.48 -15.13 -13.35
N GLU A 110 -12.19 -14.28 -14.09
CA GLU A 110 -12.25 -14.32 -15.55
C GLU A 110 -10.87 -14.09 -16.19
N ALA A 111 -10.10 -13.11 -15.67
CA ALA A 111 -8.78 -12.78 -16.20
C ALA A 111 -7.79 -13.95 -16.13
N PHE A 112 -7.80 -14.71 -15.03
CA PHE A 112 -6.79 -15.73 -14.77
C PHE A 112 -7.33 -17.17 -14.79
N ARG A 113 -8.61 -17.37 -15.11
CA ARG A 113 -9.15 -18.71 -15.39
C ARG A 113 -8.31 -19.41 -16.46
N GLU A 114 -8.02 -20.68 -16.25
CA GLU A 114 -7.22 -21.49 -17.17
C GLU A 114 -5.80 -20.95 -17.47
N SER A 115 -5.33 -19.97 -16.67
CA SER A 115 -3.94 -19.54 -16.78
C SER A 115 -2.99 -20.53 -16.09
N PRO A 116 -1.71 -20.58 -16.50
CA PRO A 116 -0.73 -21.43 -15.85
C PRO A 116 -0.26 -20.88 -14.49
N TYR A 117 -0.89 -19.83 -13.99
CA TYR A 117 -0.49 -19.15 -12.76
C TYR A 117 -1.21 -19.73 -11.55
N THR A 118 -0.52 -19.77 -10.40
CA THR A 118 -1.17 -19.90 -9.11
C THR A 118 -1.61 -18.50 -8.66
N VAL A 119 -2.87 -18.35 -8.27
CA VAL A 119 -3.41 -17.07 -7.80
C VAL A 119 -3.84 -17.18 -6.36
N ILE A 120 -3.30 -16.32 -5.50
CA ILE A 120 -3.77 -16.14 -4.13
C ILE A 120 -4.55 -14.83 -4.07
N LEU A 121 -5.81 -14.91 -3.65
CA LEU A 121 -6.71 -13.75 -3.56
C LEU A 121 -7.16 -13.56 -2.10
N ALA A 122 -6.82 -12.40 -1.53
CA ALA A 122 -7.30 -11.97 -0.22
C ALA A 122 -8.48 -11.01 -0.39
N VAL A 123 -9.69 -11.48 -0.08
CA VAL A 123 -10.95 -10.73 -0.30
C VAL A 123 -11.36 -9.85 0.89
N GLY A 124 -10.68 -9.97 2.04
CA GLY A 124 -11.03 -9.26 3.27
C GLY A 124 -12.07 -9.96 4.14
N LYS A 125 -12.06 -9.65 5.44
CA LYS A 125 -12.88 -10.34 6.45
C LYS A 125 -14.39 -10.18 6.27
N GLN A 126 -14.80 -9.10 5.60
CA GLN A 126 -16.23 -8.80 5.40
C GLN A 126 -16.82 -9.42 4.14
N THR A 127 -15.98 -10.00 3.28
CA THR A 127 -16.43 -10.67 2.05
C THR A 127 -16.75 -12.13 2.35
N ASP A 128 -17.99 -12.55 2.06
CA ASP A 128 -18.36 -13.95 2.11
C ASP A 128 -17.81 -14.66 0.85
N ILE A 129 -16.92 -15.61 1.05
CA ILE A 129 -16.33 -16.37 -0.07
C ILE A 129 -17.37 -17.24 -0.77
N HIS A 130 -18.40 -17.69 -0.05
CA HIS A 130 -19.46 -18.54 -0.61
C HIS A 130 -20.38 -17.80 -1.58
N GLN A 131 -20.29 -16.47 -1.67
CA GLN A 131 -21.02 -15.72 -2.71
C GLN A 131 -20.46 -15.94 -4.13
N PHE A 132 -19.26 -16.53 -4.24
CA PHE A 132 -18.64 -16.81 -5.54
C PHE A 132 -18.95 -18.24 -5.96
N ASP A 133 -19.87 -18.41 -6.90
CA ASP A 133 -20.36 -19.72 -7.34
C ASP A 133 -19.31 -20.57 -8.09
N ASP A 134 -18.34 -19.93 -8.73
CA ASP A 134 -17.37 -20.60 -9.62
C ASP A 134 -15.96 -20.03 -9.46
N ILE A 135 -15.27 -20.46 -8.41
CA ILE A 135 -13.86 -20.11 -8.18
C ILE A 135 -12.97 -21.04 -9.03
N PRO A 136 -12.10 -20.49 -9.92
CA PRO A 136 -11.22 -21.31 -10.73
C PRO A 136 -10.25 -22.15 -9.90
N SER A 137 -9.92 -23.36 -10.37
CA SER A 137 -9.12 -24.34 -9.63
C SER A 137 -7.68 -23.87 -9.31
N ASN A 138 -7.16 -22.91 -10.08
CA ASN A 138 -5.85 -22.30 -9.87
C ASN A 138 -5.86 -21.15 -8.85
N PHE A 139 -7.05 -20.80 -8.30
CA PHE A 139 -7.18 -19.81 -7.25
C PHE A 139 -7.18 -20.42 -5.86
N ARG A 140 -6.60 -19.66 -4.91
CA ARG A 140 -6.72 -19.86 -3.47
C ARG A 140 -7.30 -18.59 -2.88
N VAL A 141 -8.59 -18.62 -2.53
CA VAL A 141 -9.34 -17.45 -2.03
C VAL A 141 -9.42 -17.53 -0.52
N HIS A 142 -9.02 -16.46 0.14
CA HIS A 142 -9.02 -16.35 1.61
C HIS A 142 -9.54 -14.99 2.04
N GLN A 143 -10.19 -14.93 3.19
CA GLN A 143 -10.56 -13.64 3.80
C GLN A 143 -9.33 -12.88 4.30
N TYR A 144 -8.34 -13.61 4.81
CA TYR A 144 -7.10 -13.06 5.31
C TYR A 144 -5.93 -13.99 4.99
N VAL A 145 -4.76 -13.42 4.74
CA VAL A 145 -3.55 -14.18 4.42
C VAL A 145 -2.31 -13.55 5.11
N PRO A 146 -1.27 -14.34 5.39
CA PRO A 146 0.02 -13.82 5.86
C PRO A 146 0.75 -13.09 4.72
N GLN A 147 0.35 -11.84 4.47
CA GLN A 147 0.77 -11.05 3.29
C GLN A 147 2.27 -11.04 3.06
N LEU A 148 3.10 -10.86 4.11
CA LEU A 148 4.55 -10.80 3.97
C LEU A 148 5.14 -12.13 3.47
N GLU A 149 4.63 -13.26 3.96
CA GLU A 149 5.09 -14.60 3.54
C GLU A 149 4.72 -14.90 2.08
N ILE A 150 3.56 -14.39 1.63
CA ILE A 150 3.14 -14.53 0.24
C ILE A 150 3.96 -13.61 -0.67
N LEU A 151 4.17 -12.35 -0.26
CA LEU A 151 4.97 -11.39 -1.03
C LEU A 151 6.42 -11.84 -1.20
N GLU A 152 6.99 -12.57 -0.23
CA GLU A 152 8.33 -13.14 -0.36
C GLU A 152 8.46 -14.12 -1.54
N GLN A 153 7.34 -14.73 -1.95
CA GLN A 153 7.29 -15.73 -3.02
C GLN A 153 6.57 -15.22 -4.28
N ALA A 154 5.90 -14.08 -4.22
CA ALA A 154 5.11 -13.56 -5.32
C ALA A 154 5.96 -13.05 -6.50
N ASP A 155 5.50 -13.33 -7.71
CA ASP A 155 6.08 -12.79 -8.93
C ASP A 155 5.47 -11.44 -9.32
N VAL A 156 4.21 -11.20 -8.96
CA VAL A 156 3.49 -9.93 -9.16
C VAL A 156 2.44 -9.76 -8.08
N PHE A 157 2.20 -8.51 -7.70
CA PHE A 157 1.15 -8.14 -6.75
C PHE A 157 0.14 -7.20 -7.39
N ILE A 158 -1.12 -7.63 -7.47
CA ILE A 158 -2.25 -6.80 -7.91
C ILE A 158 -2.89 -6.18 -6.67
N THR A 159 -2.90 -4.85 -6.60
CA THR A 159 -3.30 -4.15 -5.38
C THR A 159 -3.97 -2.80 -5.67
N HIS A 160 -4.68 -2.26 -4.68
CA HIS A 160 -5.25 -0.92 -4.73
C HIS A 160 -4.20 0.22 -4.63
N GLY A 161 -2.93 -0.10 -4.31
CA GLY A 161 -1.88 0.90 -4.19
C GLY A 161 -1.80 1.63 -2.85
N GLY A 162 -2.35 1.04 -1.78
CA GLY A 162 -2.13 1.60 -0.43
C GLY A 162 -0.65 1.58 -0.05
N MET A 163 -0.14 2.67 0.58
CA MET A 163 1.29 2.88 0.85
C MET A 163 1.93 1.68 1.56
N ASN A 164 1.28 1.11 2.59
CA ASN A 164 1.84 -0.01 3.34
C ASN A 164 1.99 -1.26 2.48
N SER A 165 0.92 -1.67 1.78
CA SER A 165 0.94 -2.87 0.93
C SER A 165 1.92 -2.74 -0.22
N SER A 166 2.01 -1.55 -0.83
CA SER A 166 2.96 -1.27 -1.90
C SER A 166 4.41 -1.28 -1.40
N SER A 167 4.67 -0.68 -0.23
CA SER A 167 5.99 -0.71 0.41
C SER A 167 6.40 -2.13 0.79
N GLU A 168 5.47 -2.97 1.30
CA GLU A 168 5.73 -4.37 1.61
C GLU A 168 6.09 -5.17 0.35
N ALA A 169 5.34 -5.01 -0.74
CA ALA A 169 5.65 -5.68 -2.01
C ALA A 169 7.01 -5.26 -2.57
N LEU A 170 7.27 -3.96 -2.65
CA LEU A 170 8.54 -3.42 -3.13
C LEU A 170 9.71 -3.83 -2.25
N TYR A 171 9.53 -3.94 -0.93
CA TYR A 171 10.57 -4.42 0.00
C TYR A 171 11.09 -5.81 -0.40
N PHE A 172 10.20 -6.71 -0.87
CA PHE A 172 10.56 -8.01 -1.42
C PHE A 172 10.91 -7.97 -2.93
N GLY A 173 10.92 -6.79 -3.53
CA GLY A 173 11.22 -6.61 -4.94
C GLY A 173 10.13 -7.17 -5.85
N VAL A 174 8.87 -7.22 -5.41
CA VAL A 174 7.73 -7.68 -6.19
C VAL A 174 7.19 -6.53 -7.03
N PRO A 175 7.09 -6.66 -8.36
CA PRO A 175 6.47 -5.66 -9.22
C PRO A 175 4.94 -5.63 -9.04
N LEU A 176 4.33 -4.48 -9.31
CA LEU A 176 2.93 -4.25 -9.02
C LEU A 176 2.07 -3.98 -10.26
N VAL A 177 0.82 -4.45 -10.20
CA VAL A 177 -0.28 -3.93 -11.01
C VAL A 177 -1.22 -3.20 -10.06
N VAL A 178 -1.35 -1.89 -10.23
CA VAL A 178 -2.06 -1.05 -9.27
C VAL A 178 -3.41 -0.62 -9.82
N ILE A 179 -4.48 -0.85 -9.05
CA ILE A 179 -5.86 -0.45 -9.37
C ILE A 179 -6.32 0.54 -8.29
N PRO A 180 -5.95 1.83 -8.39
CA PRO A 180 -6.24 2.80 -7.35
C PRO A 180 -7.73 3.08 -7.25
N VAL A 181 -8.23 3.22 -6.01
CA VAL A 181 -9.65 3.47 -5.70
C VAL A 181 -9.84 4.91 -5.23
N MET A 182 -9.07 5.35 -4.22
CA MET A 182 -9.22 6.69 -3.62
C MET A 182 -8.03 7.07 -2.72
N GLY A 183 -8.10 8.27 -2.16
CA GLY A 183 -7.14 8.77 -1.17
C GLY A 183 -5.76 9.01 -1.77
N ASP A 184 -4.73 8.45 -1.14
CA ASP A 184 -3.32 8.53 -1.54
C ASP A 184 -2.93 7.53 -2.64
N GLN A 185 -3.81 6.57 -2.94
CA GLN A 185 -3.53 5.46 -3.86
C GLN A 185 -3.14 5.92 -5.28
N PRO A 186 -3.78 6.94 -5.90
CA PRO A 186 -3.35 7.44 -7.20
C PRO A 186 -1.92 8.04 -7.18
N ILE A 187 -1.52 8.67 -6.07
CA ILE A 187 -0.16 9.22 -5.92
C ILE A 187 0.86 8.08 -5.86
N VAL A 188 0.56 7.05 -5.07
CA VAL A 188 1.39 5.85 -4.95
C VAL A 188 1.49 5.11 -6.28
N ALA A 189 0.36 4.93 -7.00
CA ALA A 189 0.31 4.29 -8.31
C ALA A 189 1.19 5.03 -9.34
N ASN A 190 1.06 6.35 -9.41
CA ASN A 190 1.89 7.18 -10.29
C ASN A 190 3.38 7.06 -9.96
N GLN A 191 3.74 7.01 -8.68
CA GLN A 191 5.14 6.85 -8.27
C GLN A 191 5.70 5.48 -8.65
N ILE A 192 4.93 4.42 -8.48
CA ILE A 192 5.30 3.05 -8.89
C ILE A 192 5.55 3.00 -10.39
N GLU A 193 4.66 3.57 -11.19
CA GLU A 193 4.79 3.62 -12.65
C GLU A 193 5.97 4.49 -13.09
N LYS A 194 6.15 5.67 -12.50
CA LYS A 194 7.30 6.56 -12.74
C LYS A 194 8.64 5.88 -12.46
N LEU A 195 8.72 5.06 -11.42
CA LEU A 195 9.92 4.29 -11.09
C LEU A 195 10.09 3.03 -11.95
N GLY A 196 9.10 2.69 -12.77
CA GLY A 196 9.09 1.47 -13.57
C GLY A 196 8.97 0.18 -12.76
N ALA A 197 8.42 0.29 -11.54
CA ALA A 197 8.23 -0.85 -10.63
C ALA A 197 6.88 -1.55 -10.80
N GLY A 198 6.06 -1.09 -11.74
CA GLY A 198 4.74 -1.64 -12.05
C GLY A 198 3.98 -0.80 -13.03
N LEU A 199 2.72 -1.14 -13.25
CA LEU A 199 1.77 -0.43 -14.10
C LEU A 199 0.49 -0.14 -13.33
N GLN A 200 -0.21 0.95 -13.68
CA GLN A 200 -1.51 1.25 -13.11
C GLN A 200 -2.63 0.99 -14.12
N LEU A 201 -3.79 0.59 -13.59
CA LEU A 201 -5.01 0.38 -14.36
C LEU A 201 -6.12 1.31 -13.88
N ASN A 202 -6.89 1.83 -14.80
CA ASN A 202 -8.07 2.62 -14.46
C ASN A 202 -9.22 1.68 -14.12
N ARG A 203 -9.72 1.77 -12.88
CA ARG A 203 -10.83 0.94 -12.40
C ARG A 203 -12.11 1.08 -13.22
N LEU A 204 -12.39 2.26 -13.79
CA LEU A 204 -13.63 2.52 -14.53
C LEU A 204 -13.72 1.76 -15.85
N ASN A 205 -12.58 1.40 -16.43
CA ASN A 205 -12.47 0.69 -17.71
C ASN A 205 -11.79 -0.67 -17.54
N LEU A 206 -11.85 -1.25 -16.34
CA LEU A 206 -11.19 -2.51 -16.04
C LEU A 206 -12.06 -3.67 -16.50
N ASP A 207 -11.49 -4.49 -17.40
CA ASP A 207 -12.04 -5.78 -17.82
C ASP A 207 -10.99 -6.89 -17.68
N ALA A 208 -11.44 -8.12 -17.81
CA ALA A 208 -10.59 -9.29 -17.65
C ALA A 208 -9.43 -9.34 -18.66
N PRO A 209 -9.61 -9.06 -19.97
CA PRO A 209 -8.49 -8.99 -20.93
C PRO A 209 -7.46 -7.92 -20.57
N THR A 210 -7.89 -6.73 -20.18
CA THR A 210 -6.99 -5.61 -19.80
C THR A 210 -6.17 -6.00 -18.56
N LEU A 211 -6.82 -6.56 -17.53
CA LEU A 211 -6.15 -7.01 -16.31
C LEU A 211 -5.12 -8.10 -16.63
N ARG A 212 -5.50 -9.10 -17.41
CA ARG A 212 -4.62 -10.19 -17.82
C ARG A 212 -3.41 -9.68 -18.60
N ASN A 213 -3.64 -8.93 -19.67
CA ASN A 213 -2.56 -8.44 -20.55
C ASN A 213 -1.56 -7.58 -19.79
N THR A 214 -2.04 -6.68 -18.91
CA THR A 214 -1.17 -5.83 -18.09
C THR A 214 -0.36 -6.67 -17.10
N THR A 215 -0.97 -7.68 -16.48
CA THR A 215 -0.27 -8.56 -15.54
C THR A 215 0.78 -9.40 -16.28
N GLU A 216 0.48 -9.93 -17.44
CA GLU A 216 1.42 -10.69 -18.28
C GLU A 216 2.58 -9.80 -18.78
N GLN A 217 2.31 -8.54 -19.11
CA GLN A 217 3.35 -7.55 -19.44
C GLN A 217 4.32 -7.33 -18.27
N VAL A 218 3.80 -7.19 -17.05
CA VAL A 218 4.62 -7.02 -15.85
C VAL A 218 5.42 -8.29 -15.55
N LEU A 219 4.82 -9.47 -15.69
CA LEU A 219 5.47 -10.77 -15.44
C LEU A 219 6.56 -11.11 -16.47
N SER A 220 6.37 -10.77 -17.75
CA SER A 220 7.28 -11.13 -18.84
C SER A 220 8.45 -10.16 -18.99
N ASN A 221 8.27 -8.88 -18.61
CA ASN A 221 9.32 -7.87 -18.74
C ASN A 221 10.14 -7.76 -17.44
N THR A 222 11.32 -8.34 -17.45
CA THR A 222 12.26 -8.37 -16.30
C THR A 222 12.65 -6.97 -15.78
N SER A 223 12.46 -5.90 -16.58
CA SER A 223 12.73 -4.54 -16.15
C SER A 223 11.90 -4.15 -14.93
N PHE A 224 10.61 -4.56 -14.86
CA PHE A 224 9.76 -4.27 -13.70
C PHE A 224 10.30 -4.92 -12.43
N LYS A 225 10.73 -6.20 -12.52
CA LYS A 225 11.34 -6.91 -11.38
C LYS A 225 12.63 -6.23 -10.92
N ASN A 226 13.48 -5.83 -11.86
CA ASN A 226 14.74 -5.14 -11.56
C ASN A 226 14.49 -3.79 -10.87
N LYS A 227 13.53 -3.01 -11.39
CA LYS A 227 13.17 -1.71 -10.80
C LYS A 227 12.53 -1.87 -9.41
N SER A 228 11.61 -2.82 -9.25
CA SER A 228 11.03 -3.14 -7.93
C SER A 228 12.11 -3.57 -6.93
N SER A 229 13.09 -4.37 -7.36
CA SER A 229 14.22 -4.77 -6.52
C SER A 229 15.10 -3.59 -6.11
N LEU A 230 15.30 -2.61 -7.01
CA LEU A 230 16.05 -1.39 -6.71
C LEU A 230 15.32 -0.53 -5.66
N VAL A 231 14.01 -0.33 -5.81
CA VAL A 231 13.20 0.35 -4.80
C VAL A 231 13.26 -0.41 -3.48
N GLY A 232 13.09 -1.74 -3.52
CA GLY A 232 13.17 -2.60 -2.34
C GLY A 232 14.51 -2.51 -1.62
N LYS A 233 15.62 -2.42 -2.36
CA LYS A 233 16.95 -2.17 -1.77
C LYS A 233 16.95 -0.86 -0.99
N SER A 234 16.46 0.23 -1.60
CA SER A 234 16.40 1.54 -0.93
C SER A 234 15.57 1.51 0.34
N LEU A 235 14.45 0.76 0.35
CA LEU A 235 13.58 0.61 1.53
C LEU A 235 14.25 -0.18 2.66
N ARG A 236 15.01 -1.23 2.33
CA ARG A 236 15.72 -2.06 3.32
C ARG A 236 16.92 -1.34 3.95
N GLU A 237 17.67 -0.58 3.16
CA GLU A 237 18.89 0.10 3.60
C GLU A 237 18.63 1.21 4.62
N VAL A 238 17.42 1.75 4.70
CA VAL A 238 17.08 2.80 5.67
C VAL A 238 16.95 2.27 7.09
N GLY A 239 16.52 1.01 7.31
CA GLY A 239 16.57 0.33 8.60
C GLY A 239 15.22 0.08 9.28
N GLY A 240 14.12 0.68 8.81
CA GLY A 240 12.76 0.42 9.29
C GLY A 240 12.52 0.82 10.74
N TYR A 241 11.71 0.03 11.46
CA TYR A 241 11.35 0.32 12.85
C TYR A 241 12.55 0.40 13.79
N LYS A 242 13.66 -0.32 13.50
CA LYS A 242 14.88 -0.22 14.32
C LYS A 242 15.47 1.18 14.25
N LYS A 243 15.57 1.72 13.02
CA LYS A 243 16.02 3.09 12.80
C LYS A 243 15.10 4.12 13.47
N ALA A 244 13.78 3.89 13.42
CA ALA A 244 12.82 4.74 14.09
C ALA A 244 13.05 4.80 15.61
N VAL A 245 13.31 3.65 16.26
CA VAL A 245 13.63 3.58 17.70
C VAL A 245 14.92 4.33 18.01
N GLU A 246 16.00 4.14 17.23
CA GLU A 246 17.25 4.88 17.41
C GLU A 246 17.03 6.39 17.37
N VAL A 247 16.31 6.87 16.37
CA VAL A 247 16.00 8.33 16.22
C VAL A 247 15.21 8.86 17.41
N ILE A 248 14.19 8.13 17.88
CA ILE A 248 13.39 8.54 19.05
C ILE A 248 14.26 8.64 20.31
N LEU A 249 15.12 7.65 20.54
CA LEU A 249 16.01 7.64 21.72
C LEU A 249 17.03 8.78 21.66
N GLN A 250 17.65 9.03 20.51
CA GLN A 250 18.56 10.15 20.30
C GLN A 250 17.86 11.51 20.53
N PHE A 251 16.66 11.67 19.99
CA PHE A 251 15.89 12.90 20.19
C PHE A 251 15.57 13.15 21.66
N LYS A 252 15.18 12.08 22.39
CA LYS A 252 14.93 12.19 23.85
C LYS A 252 16.17 12.66 24.62
N GLU A 253 17.35 12.13 24.30
CA GLU A 253 18.61 12.51 24.95
C GLU A 253 18.99 13.97 24.70
N THR A 254 18.65 14.52 23.54
CA THR A 254 18.99 15.90 23.18
C THR A 254 17.98 16.94 23.66
N THR A 255 16.72 16.55 23.94
CA THR A 255 15.63 17.48 24.31
C THR A 255 15.20 17.40 25.78
N CYS A 256 15.56 16.34 26.50
CA CYS A 256 15.22 16.15 27.92
C CYS A 256 16.42 16.44 28.86
N VAL A 257 17.19 17.51 28.56
CA VAL A 257 18.23 18.04 29.48
C VAL A 257 17.66 19.17 30.32
#